data_47f73ee20dee0d518e2b14ed529bf6d8
#
_entry.id   47f73ee20dee0d518e2b14ed529bf6d8
#
_cell.length_a   1.000
_cell.length_b   1.000
_cell.length_c   1.000
_cell.angle_alpha   90.00
_cell.angle_beta   90.00
_cell.angle_gamma   90.00
#
_symmetry.space_group_name_H-M   'P 1'
#
loop_
_entity.id
_entity.type
_entity.pdbx_description
1 polymer ?
#
loop_
_entity_poly.entity_id
_entity_poly.type
_entity_poly.pdbx_seq_one_letter_code
_entity_poly.pdbx_strand_id
1 'polypeptide(L)'
;MDFEEFMIANQVSVATLDMLEEKWKASAPVIPLLASKSSNVFRLFSSDIGLLTSAYPAETKMELINKNGEVNNGAHFENVIAQQLTANGFTPYFCKKKNIGEMDFAIEMNGKVVPIEVKSGKAYRSHKALDHFMKVADYHLEKAYVFSVGNVEVDGVTTYLPIYMCYLLKEKRIGQMIVDLDMTGL
;
A
#
# COMPACT_ATOMS: atom_id res chain seq x y z
N MET A 1 11.75 -17.90 -17.19
CA MET A 1 10.50 -17.21 -16.79
C MET A 1 10.75 -15.73 -16.92
N ASP A 2 10.15 -15.10 -17.90
CA ASP A 2 10.21 -13.66 -18.06
C ASP A 2 9.24 -12.95 -17.08
N PHE A 3 9.19 -11.61 -17.13
CA PHE A 3 8.36 -10.84 -16.20
C PHE A 3 6.86 -11.10 -16.44
N GLU A 4 6.45 -11.26 -17.68
CA GLU A 4 5.06 -11.54 -18.04
C GLU A 4 4.63 -12.92 -17.51
N GLU A 5 5.43 -13.96 -17.76
CA GLU A 5 5.21 -15.31 -17.22
C GLU A 5 5.14 -15.30 -15.68
N PHE A 6 6.02 -14.52 -15.03
CA PHE A 6 6.00 -14.34 -13.57
C PHE A 6 4.69 -13.71 -13.09
N MET A 7 4.21 -12.65 -13.75
CA MET A 7 2.95 -11.99 -13.40
C MET A 7 1.76 -12.91 -13.59
N ILE A 8 1.71 -13.67 -14.69
CA ILE A 8 0.65 -14.66 -14.95
C ILE A 8 0.67 -15.76 -13.89
N ALA A 9 1.86 -16.29 -13.55
CA ALA A 9 2.01 -17.30 -12.51
C ALA A 9 1.54 -16.82 -11.14
N ASN A 10 1.58 -15.50 -10.87
CA ASN A 10 1.06 -14.86 -9.67
C ASN A 10 -0.41 -14.42 -9.81
N GLN A 11 -1.16 -15.01 -10.76
CA GLN A 11 -2.60 -14.76 -10.98
C GLN A 11 -2.95 -13.31 -11.37
N VAL A 12 -1.98 -12.55 -11.87
CA VAL A 12 -2.28 -11.28 -12.51
C VAL A 12 -2.99 -11.57 -13.82
N SER A 13 -4.20 -11.05 -13.99
CA SER A 13 -4.96 -11.32 -15.20
C SER A 13 -4.28 -10.73 -16.44
N VAL A 14 -4.42 -11.42 -17.58
CA VAL A 14 -3.92 -10.91 -18.88
C VAL A 14 -4.50 -9.51 -19.15
N ALA A 15 -5.77 -9.29 -18.84
CA ALA A 15 -6.40 -7.97 -18.97
C ALA A 15 -5.71 -6.89 -18.11
N THR A 16 -5.13 -7.25 -16.98
CA THR A 16 -4.34 -6.31 -16.15
C THR A 16 -3.00 -6.01 -16.79
N LEU A 17 -2.36 -7.02 -17.41
CA LEU A 17 -1.11 -6.82 -18.14
C LEU A 17 -1.34 -5.95 -19.38
N ASP A 18 -2.37 -6.22 -20.15
CA ASP A 18 -2.76 -5.40 -21.32
C ASP A 18 -3.04 -3.95 -20.90
N MET A 19 -3.76 -3.76 -19.79
CA MET A 19 -4.04 -2.44 -19.24
C MET A 19 -2.75 -1.72 -18.78
N LEU A 20 -1.78 -2.43 -18.20
CA LEU A 20 -0.48 -1.86 -17.83
C LEU A 20 0.32 -1.47 -19.06
N GLU A 21 0.29 -2.31 -20.10
CA GLU A 21 0.94 -2.04 -21.38
C GLU A 21 0.32 -0.85 -22.11
N GLU A 22 -1.01 -0.78 -22.19
CA GLU A 22 -1.72 0.35 -22.77
C GLU A 22 -1.44 1.65 -22.03
N LYS A 23 -1.42 1.62 -20.69
CA LYS A 23 -1.08 2.78 -19.86
C LYS A 23 0.37 3.20 -20.01
N TRP A 24 1.27 2.26 -20.14
CA TRP A 24 2.66 2.51 -20.48
C TRP A 24 2.80 3.22 -21.82
N LYS A 25 2.09 2.74 -22.85
CA LYS A 25 2.11 3.30 -24.21
C LYS A 25 1.40 4.66 -24.33
N ALA A 26 0.32 4.86 -23.57
CA ALA A 26 -0.52 6.04 -23.71
C ALA A 26 -0.12 7.22 -22.82
N SER A 27 0.78 7.06 -21.85
CA SER A 27 1.10 8.08 -20.84
C SER A 27 -0.16 8.68 -20.19
N ALA A 28 -1.25 7.90 -20.14
CA ALA A 28 -2.57 8.39 -19.83
C ALA A 28 -2.77 8.60 -18.31
N PRO A 29 -3.39 9.70 -17.88
CA PRO A 29 -3.68 9.95 -16.49
C PRO A 29 -4.78 9.02 -15.98
N VAL A 30 -4.59 8.44 -14.82
CA VAL A 30 -5.53 7.58 -14.14
C VAL A 30 -6.18 8.34 -12.98
N ILE A 31 -7.40 8.20 -12.78
CA ILE A 31 -8.47 8.93 -12.11
C ILE A 31 -8.36 9.12 -10.56
N PRO A 32 -8.94 10.03 -9.90
CA PRO A 32 -8.62 11.17 -9.03
C PRO A 32 -7.87 11.07 -7.74
N LEU A 33 -7.59 10.11 -6.97
CA LEU A 33 -6.28 9.87 -6.33
C LEU A 33 -5.31 9.41 -7.40
N LEU A 34 -5.83 8.82 -8.30
CA LEU A 34 -5.47 8.49 -9.62
C LEU A 34 -5.29 9.73 -10.50
N ALA A 35 -5.94 10.88 -10.35
CA ALA A 35 -5.84 12.06 -11.21
C ALA A 35 -4.73 13.01 -10.81
N SER A 36 -4.04 12.83 -9.71
CA SER A 36 -2.81 13.56 -9.48
C SER A 36 -1.69 12.90 -10.27
N LYS A 37 -1.60 13.30 -11.55
CA LYS A 37 -0.48 13.12 -12.46
C LYS A 37 0.37 11.87 -12.22
N SER A 38 0.12 10.86 -13.02
CA SER A 38 1.00 9.71 -13.20
C SER A 38 2.43 10.17 -13.45
N SER A 39 3.28 10.06 -12.47
CA SER A 39 4.66 9.75 -12.75
C SER A 39 4.66 8.33 -13.32
N ASN A 40 5.45 8.04 -14.35
CA ASN A 40 5.66 6.69 -14.88
C ASN A 40 6.35 5.76 -13.86
N VAL A 41 6.06 5.95 -12.59
CA VAL A 41 6.65 5.24 -11.46
C VAL A 41 5.56 4.40 -10.84
N PHE A 42 5.76 3.11 -10.80
CA PHE A 42 4.86 2.15 -10.16
C PHE A 42 5.66 1.28 -9.19
N ARG A 43 4.98 0.72 -8.21
CA ARG A 43 5.53 -0.31 -7.31
C ARG A 43 4.77 -1.61 -7.57
N LEU A 44 5.50 -2.71 -7.63
CA LEU A 44 4.93 -4.05 -7.75
C LEU A 44 5.08 -4.77 -6.41
N PHE A 45 4.01 -5.40 -6.00
CA PHE A 45 3.96 -6.25 -4.82
C PHE A 45 3.49 -7.64 -5.23
N SER A 46 4.09 -8.66 -4.65
CA SER A 46 3.60 -10.03 -4.82
C SER A 46 2.23 -10.18 -4.16
N SER A 47 1.34 -10.91 -4.78
CA SER A 47 0.03 -11.24 -4.21
C SER A 47 0.13 -12.13 -2.97
N ASP A 48 1.26 -12.80 -2.78
CA ASP A 48 1.53 -13.68 -1.65
C ASP A 48 2.98 -13.54 -1.19
N ILE A 49 3.16 -13.25 0.10
CA ILE A 49 4.49 -13.08 0.70
C ILE A 49 5.28 -14.39 0.76
N GLY A 50 4.60 -15.52 0.85
CA GLY A 50 5.22 -16.84 0.83
C GLY A 50 5.84 -17.13 -0.54
N LEU A 51 5.14 -16.80 -1.62
CA LEU A 51 5.67 -16.88 -2.98
C LEU A 51 6.89 -15.97 -3.15
N LEU A 52 6.79 -14.71 -2.71
CA LEU A 52 7.93 -13.79 -2.73
C LEU A 52 9.13 -14.38 -1.98
N THR A 53 8.90 -14.88 -0.77
CA THR A 53 9.96 -15.49 0.04
C THR A 53 10.51 -16.76 -0.61
N SER A 54 9.67 -17.54 -1.30
CA SER A 54 10.10 -18.77 -1.97
C SER A 54 11.10 -18.51 -3.10
N ALA A 55 11.05 -17.35 -3.72
CA ALA A 55 11.96 -16.93 -4.78
C ALA A 55 13.36 -16.54 -4.27
N TYR A 56 13.55 -16.35 -2.97
CA TYR A 56 14.86 -16.00 -2.43
C TYR A 56 15.80 -17.21 -2.33
N PRO A 57 17.12 -16.98 -2.38
CA PRO A 57 18.12 -18.00 -2.09
C PRO A 57 17.93 -18.62 -0.69
N ALA A 58 18.36 -19.86 -0.53
CA ALA A 58 18.19 -20.61 0.73
C ALA A 58 18.84 -19.89 1.92
N GLU A 59 20.00 -19.29 1.69
CA GLU A 59 20.75 -18.52 2.68
C GLU A 59 19.92 -17.33 3.20
N THR A 60 19.32 -16.55 2.28
CA THR A 60 18.48 -15.41 2.64
C THR A 60 17.24 -15.85 3.41
N LYS A 61 16.63 -16.99 3.03
CA LYS A 61 15.49 -17.56 3.78
C LYS A 61 15.88 -17.92 5.20
N MET A 62 17.05 -18.55 5.38
CA MET A 62 17.56 -18.90 6.71
C MET A 62 17.85 -17.68 7.57
N GLU A 63 18.40 -16.63 6.99
CA GLU A 63 18.64 -15.36 7.70
C GLU A 63 17.33 -14.69 8.14
N LEU A 64 16.30 -14.69 7.29
CA LEU A 64 14.97 -14.19 7.61
C LEU A 64 14.37 -14.95 8.81
N ILE A 65 14.51 -16.29 8.84
CA ILE A 65 13.99 -17.13 9.93
C ILE A 65 14.80 -16.90 11.22
N ASN A 66 16.11 -16.82 11.11
CA ASN A 66 17.00 -16.68 12.26
C ASN A 66 17.02 -15.28 12.87
N LYS A 67 16.32 -14.32 12.27
CA LYS A 67 16.28 -12.91 12.71
C LYS A 67 17.67 -12.27 12.86
N ASN A 68 18.66 -12.77 12.12
CA ASN A 68 19.96 -12.13 12.04
C ASN A 68 19.78 -10.79 11.35
N GLY A 69 19.93 -9.69 12.07
CA GLY A 69 19.50 -8.35 11.71
C GLY A 69 20.18 -7.68 10.51
N GLU A 70 20.86 -8.44 9.66
CA GLU A 70 21.55 -7.95 8.47
C GLU A 70 20.67 -7.95 7.21
N VAL A 71 19.55 -8.70 7.22
CA VAL A 71 18.61 -8.70 6.09
C VAL A 71 17.70 -7.48 6.17
N ASN A 72 17.70 -6.69 5.10
CA ASN A 72 16.75 -5.59 4.97
C ASN A 72 15.32 -6.14 4.75
N ASN A 73 14.57 -6.29 5.82
CA ASN A 73 13.19 -6.80 5.79
C ASN A 73 12.18 -5.75 5.30
N GLY A 74 12.60 -4.55 4.90
CA GLY A 74 11.71 -3.47 4.47
C GLY A 74 10.77 -3.91 3.35
N ALA A 75 11.31 -4.48 2.29
CA ALA A 75 10.52 -4.94 1.15
C ALA A 75 9.51 -6.04 1.52
N HIS A 76 9.86 -6.95 2.44
CA HIS A 76 8.92 -7.96 2.96
C HIS A 76 7.78 -7.32 3.74
N PHE A 77 8.10 -6.37 4.61
CA PHE A 77 7.12 -5.68 5.43
C PHE A 77 6.17 -4.85 4.55
N GLU A 78 6.71 -4.13 3.58
CA GLU A 78 5.88 -3.41 2.60
C GLU A 78 4.97 -4.37 1.83
N ASN A 79 5.50 -5.52 1.39
CA ASN A 79 4.68 -6.50 0.66
C ASN A 79 3.56 -7.10 1.53
N VAL A 80 3.83 -7.42 2.80
CA VAL A 80 2.79 -7.89 3.74
C VAL A 80 1.69 -6.84 3.90
N ILE A 81 2.06 -5.57 4.06
CA ILE A 81 1.10 -4.48 4.20
C ILE A 81 0.29 -4.31 2.91
N ALA A 82 0.92 -4.30 1.73
CA ALA A 82 0.24 -4.20 0.45
C ALA A 82 -0.79 -5.33 0.25
N GLN A 83 -0.37 -6.57 0.51
CA GLN A 83 -1.21 -7.76 0.44
C GLN A 83 -2.42 -7.64 1.39
N GLN A 84 -2.17 -7.26 2.65
CA GLN A 84 -3.22 -7.18 3.66
C GLN A 84 -4.19 -6.03 3.39
N LEU A 85 -3.72 -4.87 2.98
CA LEU A 85 -4.58 -3.75 2.60
C LEU A 85 -5.51 -4.14 1.45
N THR A 86 -4.96 -4.78 0.43
CA THR A 86 -5.74 -5.28 -0.72
C THR A 86 -6.78 -6.33 -0.28
N ALA A 87 -6.40 -7.28 0.55
CA ALA A 87 -7.30 -8.30 1.10
C ALA A 87 -8.43 -7.68 1.96
N ASN A 88 -8.15 -6.56 2.60
CA ASN A 88 -9.11 -5.81 3.41
C ASN A 88 -10.02 -4.87 2.60
N GLY A 89 -9.88 -4.85 1.27
CA GLY A 89 -10.71 -4.08 0.35
C GLY A 89 -10.17 -2.71 -0.03
N PHE A 90 -9.01 -2.31 0.47
CA PHE A 90 -8.39 -1.05 0.09
C PHE A 90 -7.65 -1.15 -1.25
N THR A 91 -7.59 -0.01 -1.95
CA THR A 91 -6.65 0.19 -3.05
C THR A 91 -5.47 0.98 -2.51
N PRO A 92 -4.31 0.37 -2.29
CA PRO A 92 -3.13 1.09 -1.82
C PRO A 92 -2.51 1.90 -2.95
N TYR A 93 -2.26 3.16 -2.69
CA TYR A 93 -1.52 4.07 -3.56
C TYR A 93 -0.16 4.36 -2.94
N PHE A 94 0.83 4.73 -3.74
CA PHE A 94 2.04 5.31 -3.22
C PHE A 94 2.23 6.73 -3.76
N CYS A 95 2.98 7.55 -3.07
CA CYS A 95 3.23 8.91 -3.48
C CYS A 95 4.72 9.23 -3.35
N LYS A 96 5.27 9.82 -4.43
CA LYS A 96 6.65 10.32 -4.43
C LYS A 96 6.64 11.76 -4.91
N LYS A 97 7.10 12.67 -4.05
CA LYS A 97 7.23 14.09 -4.38
C LYS A 97 8.65 14.59 -4.15
N LYS A 98 9.19 15.34 -5.12
CA LYS A 98 10.60 15.77 -5.14
C LYS A 98 11.07 16.47 -3.88
N ASN A 99 10.22 17.25 -3.20
CA ASN A 99 10.60 18.05 -2.04
C ASN A 99 10.02 17.52 -0.71
N ILE A 100 9.26 16.44 -0.73
CA ILE A 100 8.57 15.92 0.44
C ILE A 100 9.14 14.55 0.81
N GLY A 101 9.44 13.74 -0.20
CA GLY A 101 9.91 12.39 -0.04
C GLY A 101 8.98 11.36 -0.69
N GLU A 102 9.13 10.13 -0.27
CA GLU A 102 8.37 8.98 -0.73
C GLU A 102 7.55 8.42 0.44
N MET A 103 6.25 8.23 0.22
CA MET A 103 5.32 7.60 1.14
C MET A 103 5.09 6.17 0.68
N ASP A 104 5.17 5.21 1.61
CA ASP A 104 5.01 3.80 1.24
C ASP A 104 3.62 3.51 0.71
N PHE A 105 2.58 3.93 1.43
CA PHE A 105 1.21 3.80 0.99
C PHE A 105 0.36 5.01 1.38
N ALA A 106 -0.71 5.21 0.62
CA ALA A 106 -1.86 6.02 0.99
C ALA A 106 -3.13 5.22 0.67
N ILE A 107 -4.10 5.24 1.54
CA ILE A 107 -5.41 4.62 1.34
C ILE A 107 -6.52 5.65 1.52
N GLU A 108 -7.68 5.39 0.94
CA GLU A 108 -8.90 6.12 1.26
C GLU A 108 -9.65 5.35 2.35
N MET A 109 -9.98 6.03 3.45
CA MET A 109 -10.71 5.45 4.54
C MET A 109 -11.75 6.47 5.06
N ASN A 110 -13.02 6.10 5.00
CA ASN A 110 -14.14 6.99 5.37
C ASN A 110 -14.14 8.34 4.60
N GLY A 111 -13.78 8.32 3.32
CA GLY A 111 -13.72 9.51 2.46
C GLY A 111 -12.52 10.43 2.71
N LYS A 112 -11.54 9.99 3.49
CA LYS A 112 -10.30 10.73 3.77
C LYS A 112 -9.09 9.93 3.36
N VAL A 113 -8.05 10.64 2.91
CA VAL A 113 -6.75 10.04 2.63
C VAL A 113 -6.00 9.80 3.93
N VAL A 114 -5.51 8.59 4.11
CA VAL A 114 -4.71 8.18 5.26
C VAL A 114 -3.36 7.65 4.77
N PRO A 115 -2.28 8.39 5.03
CA PRO A 115 -0.94 7.92 4.71
C PRO A 115 -0.49 6.81 5.66
N ILE A 116 0.29 5.89 5.11
CA ILE A 116 0.83 4.73 5.81
C ILE A 116 2.33 4.64 5.53
N GLU A 117 3.11 4.55 6.58
CA GLU A 117 4.55 4.30 6.53
C GLU A 117 4.85 2.92 7.12
N VAL A 118 5.83 2.21 6.56
CA VAL A 118 6.23 0.88 6.99
C VAL A 118 7.69 0.89 7.43
N LYS A 119 7.96 0.42 8.62
CA LYS A 119 9.31 0.40 9.22
C LYS A 119 9.67 -0.98 9.73
N SER A 120 10.71 -1.58 9.17
CA SER A 120 11.23 -2.89 9.62
C SER A 120 12.27 -2.78 10.74
N GLY A 121 12.84 -1.60 10.96
CA GLY A 121 13.91 -1.35 11.93
C GLY A 121 13.42 -0.81 13.27
N LYS A 122 14.36 -0.75 14.23
CA LYS A 122 14.10 -0.21 15.59
C LYS A 122 13.85 1.31 15.61
N ALA A 123 14.33 2.04 14.61
CA ALA A 123 14.17 3.50 14.50
C ALA A 123 12.86 3.89 13.81
N TYR A 124 11.77 3.17 14.08
CA TYR A 124 10.48 3.33 13.41
C TYR A 124 9.79 4.68 13.67
N ARG A 125 10.20 5.42 14.70
CA ARG A 125 9.70 6.77 14.98
C ARG A 125 10.30 7.84 14.07
N SER A 126 11.31 7.50 13.26
CA SER A 126 11.93 8.42 12.30
C SER A 126 11.29 8.23 10.92
N HIS A 127 10.35 9.10 10.57
CA HIS A 127 9.57 9.05 9.34
C HIS A 127 9.41 10.44 8.70
N LYS A 128 10.54 11.06 8.37
CA LYS A 128 10.60 12.43 7.84
C LYS A 128 9.67 12.71 6.66
N ALA A 129 9.50 11.73 5.77
CA ALA A 129 8.60 11.88 4.63
C ALA A 129 7.15 12.01 5.11
N LEU A 130 6.70 11.11 6.00
CA LEU A 130 5.36 11.18 6.61
C LEU A 130 5.14 12.52 7.30
N ASP A 131 6.11 12.98 8.11
CA ASP A 131 6.02 14.27 8.81
C ASP A 131 5.88 15.45 7.85
N HIS A 132 6.56 15.39 6.70
CA HIS A 132 6.42 16.40 5.66
C HIS A 132 5.05 16.33 4.97
N PHE A 133 4.55 15.12 4.65
CA PHE A 133 3.22 14.94 4.07
C PHE A 133 2.13 15.48 4.98
N MET A 134 2.20 15.18 6.29
CA MET A 134 1.22 15.64 7.28
C MET A 134 1.17 17.17 7.43
N LYS A 135 2.25 17.87 7.08
CA LYS A 135 2.33 19.34 7.14
C LYS A 135 1.83 20.04 5.89
N VAL A 136 1.52 19.34 4.83
CA VAL A 136 0.99 19.94 3.60
C VAL A 136 -0.47 20.31 3.81
N ALA A 137 -0.75 21.60 4.00
CA ALA A 137 -2.09 22.10 4.34
C ALA A 137 -3.17 21.65 3.37
N ASP A 138 -2.87 21.64 2.07
CA ASP A 138 -3.81 21.28 0.99
C ASP A 138 -4.25 19.80 1.03
N TYR A 139 -3.54 18.95 1.78
CA TYR A 139 -3.88 17.52 1.84
C TYR A 139 -4.91 17.19 2.92
N HIS A 140 -5.14 18.10 3.86
CA HIS A 140 -6.11 17.94 4.96
C HIS A 140 -6.01 16.58 5.67
N LEU A 141 -4.78 16.11 5.91
CA LEU A 141 -4.52 14.83 6.54
C LEU A 141 -4.74 14.92 8.05
N GLU A 142 -5.67 14.13 8.56
CA GLU A 142 -6.04 14.15 9.99
C GLU A 142 -5.50 12.95 10.76
N LYS A 143 -5.05 11.92 10.05
CA LYS A 143 -4.59 10.65 10.61
C LYS A 143 -3.52 10.02 9.75
N ALA A 144 -2.57 9.36 10.41
CA ALA A 144 -1.55 8.55 9.77
C ALA A 144 -1.32 7.24 10.53
N TYR A 145 -0.84 6.22 9.83
CA TYR A 145 -0.38 4.98 10.44
C TYR A 145 1.08 4.73 10.16
N VAL A 146 1.79 4.20 11.17
CA VAL A 146 3.13 3.66 11.02
C VAL A 146 3.10 2.20 11.46
N PHE A 147 3.29 1.29 10.51
CA PHE A 147 3.42 -0.14 10.80
C PHE A 147 4.87 -0.50 11.05
N SER A 148 5.13 -1.16 12.17
CA SER A 148 6.50 -1.43 12.62
C SER A 148 6.61 -2.71 13.45
N VAL A 149 7.81 -2.99 13.94
CA VAL A 149 8.08 -4.02 14.94
C VAL A 149 7.75 -3.57 16.38
N GLY A 150 7.37 -2.31 16.56
CA GLY A 150 7.01 -1.73 17.85
C GLY A 150 5.63 -2.15 18.36
N ASN A 151 5.25 -1.62 19.52
CA ASN A 151 3.92 -1.79 20.09
C ASN A 151 2.94 -0.71 19.61
N VAL A 152 1.68 -0.86 20.00
CA VAL A 152 0.65 0.16 19.78
C VAL A 152 0.99 1.41 20.57
N GLU A 153 1.01 2.54 19.86
CA GLU A 153 1.26 3.85 20.43
C GLU A 153 0.51 4.91 19.63
N VAL A 154 0.09 5.97 20.26
CA VAL A 154 -0.54 7.12 19.59
C VAL A 154 0.25 8.37 19.95
N ASP A 155 0.72 9.08 18.92
CA ASP A 155 1.40 10.35 19.06
C ASP A 155 0.73 11.38 18.11
N GLY A 156 -0.07 12.25 18.70
CA GLY A 156 -0.88 13.21 17.96
C GLY A 156 -1.80 12.53 16.95
N VAL A 157 -1.59 12.81 15.67
CA VAL A 157 -2.37 12.25 14.56
C VAL A 157 -1.81 10.92 14.04
N THR A 158 -0.64 10.52 14.51
CA THR A 158 0.04 9.30 14.08
C THR A 158 -0.24 8.16 15.05
N THR A 159 -0.69 7.05 14.52
CA THR A 159 -0.87 5.80 15.27
C THR A 159 0.17 4.78 14.81
N TYR A 160 1.00 4.33 15.73
CA TYR A 160 1.96 3.26 15.52
C TYR A 160 1.30 1.93 15.82
N LEU A 161 1.48 0.96 14.94
CA LEU A 161 0.88 -0.36 15.05
C LEU A 161 1.93 -1.43 14.74
N PRO A 162 1.92 -2.56 15.49
CA PRO A 162 2.62 -3.75 15.04
C PRO A 162 2.17 -4.15 13.64
N ILE A 163 3.10 -4.64 12.82
CA ILE A 163 2.82 -4.99 11.42
C ILE A 163 1.62 -5.92 11.27
N TYR A 164 1.51 -6.94 12.14
CA TYR A 164 0.41 -7.91 12.10
C TYR A 164 -0.97 -7.27 12.35
N MET A 165 -1.04 -6.10 12.99
CA MET A 165 -2.32 -5.43 13.24
C MET A 165 -2.91 -4.76 11.98
N CYS A 166 -2.20 -4.77 10.85
CA CYS A 166 -2.75 -4.29 9.58
C CYS A 166 -4.05 -5.01 9.19
N TYR A 167 -4.25 -6.26 9.62
CA TYR A 167 -5.51 -7.00 9.36
C TYR A 167 -6.74 -6.36 10.00
N LEU A 168 -6.56 -5.49 10.99
CA LEU A 168 -7.65 -4.76 11.66
C LEU A 168 -8.15 -3.55 10.87
N LEU A 169 -7.32 -3.02 9.97
CA LEU A 169 -7.76 -1.97 9.05
C LEU A 169 -8.72 -2.59 8.05
N LYS A 170 -9.97 -2.19 8.09
CA LYS A 170 -11.00 -2.68 7.18
C LYS A 170 -11.72 -1.51 6.55
N GLU A 171 -11.91 -1.58 5.23
CA GLU A 171 -12.80 -0.66 4.56
C GLU A 171 -14.24 -0.94 4.99
N LYS A 172 -14.93 0.08 5.43
CA LYS A 172 -16.37 -0.03 5.68
C LYS A 172 -17.05 -0.08 4.32
N ARG A 173 -17.48 -1.27 3.91
CA ARG A 173 -18.39 -1.38 2.76
C ARG A 173 -19.67 -0.67 3.14
N ILE A 174 -19.96 0.45 2.50
CA ILE A 174 -21.28 1.06 2.51
C ILE A 174 -22.17 0.03 1.80
N GLY A 175 -23.11 -0.55 2.54
CA GLY A 175 -24.08 -1.46 1.94
C GLY A 175 -24.71 -0.77 0.74
N GLN A 176 -24.92 -1.50 -0.35
CA GLN A 176 -25.61 -0.96 -1.51
C GLN A 176 -26.93 -0.36 -1.03
N MET A 177 -27.06 0.96 -1.14
CA MET A 177 -28.34 1.63 -0.93
C MET A 177 -29.18 1.27 -2.15
N ILE A 178 -30.05 0.26 -2.00
CA ILE A 178 -31.08 -0.04 -3.00
C ILE A 178 -32.06 1.11 -2.89
N VAL A 179 -31.98 2.08 -3.80
CA VAL A 179 -33.00 3.10 -3.97
C VAL A 179 -34.12 2.44 -4.78
N ASP A 180 -35.18 2.00 -4.11
CA ASP A 180 -36.44 1.61 -4.77
C ASP A 180 -37.04 2.89 -5.35
N LEU A 181 -36.89 3.08 -6.65
CA LEU A 181 -37.59 4.11 -7.39
C LEU A 181 -39.02 3.65 -7.61
N ASP A 182 -39.94 4.16 -6.82
CA ASP A 182 -41.35 3.98 -7.06
C ASP A 182 -41.76 4.71 -8.36
N MET A 183 -41.93 3.94 -9.43
CA MET A 183 -42.31 4.43 -10.77
C MET A 183 -43.82 4.35 -11.00
N THR A 184 -44.64 4.17 -9.96
CA THR A 184 -46.10 4.01 -10.09
C THR A 184 -46.84 5.33 -10.31
N GLY A 185 -46.14 6.44 -10.55
CA GLY A 185 -46.70 7.79 -10.74
C GLY A 185 -46.43 8.45 -12.09
N LEU A 186 -46.11 7.69 -13.16
CA LEU A 186 -45.98 8.19 -14.53
C LEU A 186 -47.08 7.68 -15.42
#